data_d55b044975044ae354ebc1dd33c5c26b
#
_entry.id   d55b044975044ae354ebc1dd33c5c26b
#
_cell.length_a   1.000
_cell.length_b   1.000
_cell.length_c   1.000
_cell.angle_alpha   90.00
_cell.angle_beta   90.00
_cell.angle_gamma   90.00
#
_symmetry.space_group_name_H-M   'P 1'
#
loop_
_entity.id
_entity.type
_entity.pdbx_description
1 polymer ?
#
loop_
_entity_poly.entity_id
_entity_poly.type
_entity_poly.pdbx_seq_one_letter_code
_entity_poly.pdbx_strand_id
1 'polypeptide(L)'
;MRIIDFLYDRYLEHQYIKENKKKNVIFAESACINRECKFEGNNYIAGELYNCEFGYGSYVHKNSVLKNVKVGRFCAIAEDVNIRLFQHPTNMVAVSPCFYRKEHTLKTFVSQNYYEDLQINEEGFSVTIGNDVWIGQGVSIKSGITIGD
;
A
#
# COMPACT_ATOMS: atom_id res chain seq x y z
N MET A 1 11.20 20.69 -13.70
CA MET A 1 11.88 20.24 -12.47
C MET A 1 13.29 20.81 -12.51
N ARG A 2 13.67 21.62 -11.52
CA ARG A 2 15.02 22.23 -11.46
C ARG A 2 16.04 21.14 -11.12
N ILE A 3 17.26 21.24 -11.63
CA ILE A 3 18.37 20.30 -11.31
C ILE A 3 18.59 20.20 -9.80
N ILE A 4 18.43 21.31 -9.08
CA ILE A 4 18.54 21.37 -7.62
C ILE A 4 17.48 20.51 -6.93
N ASP A 5 16.22 20.53 -7.40
CA ASP A 5 15.12 19.73 -6.84
C ASP A 5 15.42 18.24 -7.01
N PHE A 6 15.92 17.85 -8.19
CA PHE A 6 16.32 16.49 -8.48
C PHE A 6 17.45 15.97 -7.58
N LEU A 7 18.50 16.79 -7.39
CA LEU A 7 19.63 16.44 -6.53
C LEU A 7 19.21 16.35 -5.05
N TYR A 8 18.32 17.22 -4.62
CA TYR A 8 17.78 17.20 -3.27
C TYR A 8 16.91 15.96 -3.01
N ASP A 9 16.06 15.59 -3.96
CA ASP A 9 15.26 14.35 -3.87
C ASP A 9 16.12 13.09 -3.78
N ARG A 10 17.18 13.01 -4.61
CA ARG A 10 18.14 11.90 -4.53
C ARG A 10 18.90 11.85 -3.21
N TYR A 11 19.24 13.00 -2.65
CA TYR A 11 19.86 13.08 -1.33
C TYR A 11 18.92 12.54 -0.25
N LEU A 12 17.65 12.95 -0.25
CA LEU A 12 16.65 12.48 0.71
C LEU A 12 16.39 10.97 0.58
N GLU A 13 16.34 10.45 -0.64
CA GLU A 13 16.22 9.02 -0.90
C GLU A 13 17.41 8.22 -0.33
N HIS A 14 18.62 8.73 -0.55
CA HIS A 14 19.83 8.13 0.01
C HIS A 14 19.82 8.11 1.54
N GLN A 15 19.42 9.20 2.19
CA GLN A 15 19.30 9.29 3.64
C GLN A 15 18.25 8.30 4.17
N TYR A 16 17.07 8.23 3.52
CA TYR A 16 16.02 7.29 3.88
C TYR A 16 16.50 5.84 3.83
N ILE A 17 17.16 5.44 2.75
CA ILE A 17 17.73 4.09 2.61
C ILE A 17 18.78 3.82 3.71
N LYS A 18 19.68 4.78 3.95
CA LYS A 18 20.75 4.65 4.95
C LYS A 18 20.19 4.47 6.38
N GLU A 19 19.17 5.22 6.73
CA GLU A 19 18.53 5.11 8.05
C GLU A 19 17.83 3.77 8.25
N ASN A 20 17.12 3.30 7.23
CA ASN A 20 16.45 2.01 7.30
C ASN A 20 17.44 0.84 7.32
N LYS A 21 18.57 0.93 6.62
CA LYS A 21 19.66 -0.06 6.72
C LYS A 21 20.23 -0.20 8.15
N LYS A 22 20.28 0.89 8.92
CA LYS A 22 20.70 0.83 10.35
C LYS A 22 19.74 0.00 11.21
N LYS A 23 18.48 -0.09 10.81
CA LYS A 23 17.44 -0.92 11.45
C LYS A 23 17.41 -2.35 10.89
N ASN A 24 18.40 -2.76 10.09
CA ASN A 24 18.41 -4.04 9.37
C ASN A 24 17.22 -4.20 8.41
N VAL A 25 16.82 -3.15 7.70
CA VAL A 25 15.86 -3.24 6.61
C VAL A 25 16.61 -3.52 5.31
N ILE A 26 16.27 -4.62 4.66
CA ILE A 26 16.88 -5.08 3.39
C ILE A 26 15.89 -4.76 2.27
N PHE A 27 16.31 -3.93 1.34
CA PHE A 27 15.58 -3.65 0.10
C PHE A 27 16.18 -4.48 -1.03
N ALA A 28 15.37 -5.33 -1.65
CA ALA A 28 15.77 -6.08 -2.85
C ALA A 28 15.86 -5.13 -4.07
N GLU A 29 16.53 -5.56 -5.13
CA GLU A 29 16.64 -4.80 -6.38
C GLU A 29 15.27 -4.50 -7.02
N SER A 30 14.29 -5.38 -6.82
CA SER A 30 12.92 -5.23 -7.30
C SER A 30 12.06 -4.30 -6.45
N ALA A 31 12.53 -3.86 -5.29
CA ALA A 31 11.74 -3.01 -4.38
C ALA A 31 11.52 -1.62 -4.97
N CYS A 32 10.25 -1.19 -4.98
CA CYS A 32 9.85 0.17 -5.32
C CYS A 32 9.11 0.76 -4.12
N ILE A 33 9.69 1.79 -3.49
CA ILE A 33 9.20 2.28 -2.19
C ILE A 33 9.16 3.80 -2.22
N ASN A 34 8.04 4.38 -1.75
CA ASN A 34 8.04 5.80 -1.47
C ASN A 34 8.54 6.10 -0.04
N ARG A 35 9.01 7.32 0.20
CA ARG A 35 9.60 7.76 1.48
C ARG A 35 8.58 7.87 2.63
N GLU A 36 7.30 7.74 2.36
CA GLU A 36 6.23 7.72 3.35
C GLU A 36 6.11 6.35 4.05
N CYS A 37 6.77 5.31 3.50
CA CYS A 37 6.82 4.02 4.14
C CYS A 37 7.68 4.06 5.41
N LYS A 38 7.21 3.38 6.47
CA LYS A 38 7.91 3.28 7.75
C LYS A 38 8.19 1.84 8.09
N PHE A 39 9.36 1.59 8.67
CA PHE A 39 9.81 0.25 9.06
C PHE A 39 10.30 0.28 10.51
N GLU A 40 9.82 -0.69 11.32
CA GLU A 40 10.34 -0.87 12.67
C GLU A 40 11.76 -1.44 12.66
N GLY A 41 12.06 -2.37 11.75
CA GLY A 41 13.37 -2.97 11.58
C GLY A 41 13.31 -4.47 11.31
N ASN A 42 14.46 -5.07 10.92
CA ASN A 42 14.58 -6.48 10.56
C ASN A 42 13.57 -6.91 9.47
N ASN A 43 13.38 -6.07 8.47
CA ASN A 43 12.42 -6.28 7.39
C ASN A 43 13.12 -6.68 6.08
N TYR A 44 12.46 -7.51 5.25
CA TYR A 44 12.87 -7.76 3.88
C TYR A 44 11.77 -7.28 2.92
N ILE A 45 12.12 -6.39 2.01
CA ILE A 45 11.19 -5.72 1.10
C ILE A 45 11.60 -5.96 -0.33
N ALA A 46 10.77 -6.65 -1.09
CA ALA A 46 10.97 -6.92 -2.51
C ALA A 46 9.79 -6.48 -3.39
N GLY A 47 8.71 -5.97 -2.80
CA GLY A 47 7.51 -5.49 -3.48
C GLY A 47 7.48 -3.99 -3.73
N GLU A 48 6.35 -3.52 -4.26
CA GLU A 48 6.02 -2.11 -4.44
C GLU A 48 5.20 -1.61 -3.25
N LEU A 49 5.74 -0.64 -2.51
CA LEU A 49 5.11 -0.12 -1.29
C LEU A 49 4.86 1.38 -1.41
N TYR A 50 3.63 1.81 -1.11
CA TYR A 50 3.24 3.22 -1.07
C TYR A 50 2.48 3.51 0.23
N ASN A 51 3.02 4.40 1.05
CA ASN A 51 2.43 4.80 2.33
C ASN A 51 2.11 3.59 3.22
N CYS A 52 3.10 2.73 3.45
CA CYS A 52 2.94 1.50 4.24
C CYS A 52 3.74 1.58 5.54
N GLU A 53 3.23 0.94 6.59
CA GLU A 53 3.97 0.73 7.84
C GLU A 53 4.21 -0.76 8.04
N PHE A 54 5.45 -1.15 8.34
CA PHE A 54 5.84 -2.53 8.59
C PHE A 54 6.40 -2.70 10.00
N GLY A 55 5.76 -3.56 10.75
CA GLY A 55 6.23 -4.01 12.05
C GLY A 55 7.51 -4.83 11.95
N TYR A 56 8.19 -4.98 13.09
CA TYR A 56 9.47 -5.67 13.20
C TYR A 56 9.38 -7.13 12.70
N GLY A 57 10.36 -7.55 11.93
CA GLY A 57 10.49 -8.92 11.44
C GLY A 57 9.55 -9.32 10.30
N SER A 58 8.73 -8.39 9.80
CA SER A 58 7.82 -8.66 8.68
C SER A 58 8.48 -8.49 7.33
N TYR A 59 8.02 -9.25 6.34
CA TYR A 59 8.57 -9.19 5.00
C TYR A 59 7.50 -9.27 3.90
N VAL A 60 7.88 -8.78 2.71
CA VAL A 60 7.07 -8.90 1.49
C VAL A 60 7.93 -9.28 0.31
N HIS A 61 7.47 -10.28 -0.44
CA HIS A 61 8.13 -10.78 -1.64
C HIS A 61 7.80 -9.97 -2.90
N LYS A 62 8.56 -10.26 -3.98
CA LYS A 62 8.48 -9.59 -5.29
C LYS A 62 7.09 -9.67 -5.92
N ASN A 63 6.83 -8.76 -6.86
CA ASN A 63 5.58 -8.62 -7.59
C ASN A 63 4.37 -8.28 -6.70
N SER A 64 4.56 -8.09 -5.41
CA SER A 64 3.48 -7.69 -4.50
C SER A 64 3.35 -6.17 -4.47
N VAL A 65 2.11 -5.66 -4.49
CA VAL A 65 1.82 -4.22 -4.48
C VAL A 65 0.93 -3.90 -3.30
N LEU A 66 1.45 -3.11 -2.38
CA LEU A 66 0.75 -2.66 -1.19
C LEU A 66 0.63 -1.14 -1.18
N LYS A 67 -0.60 -0.64 -1.06
CA LYS A 67 -0.89 0.79 -0.98
C LYS A 67 -1.70 1.11 0.25
N ASN A 68 -1.16 1.99 1.08
CA ASN A 68 -1.79 2.47 2.30
C ASN A 68 -2.15 1.33 3.27
N VAL A 69 -1.14 0.51 3.62
CA VAL A 69 -1.29 -0.71 4.42
C VAL A 69 -0.46 -0.63 5.69
N LYS A 70 -1.07 -0.97 6.82
CA LYS A 70 -0.37 -1.21 8.07
C LYS A 70 -0.19 -2.71 8.25
N VAL A 71 1.05 -3.15 8.39
CA VAL A 71 1.44 -4.53 8.62
C VAL A 71 2.04 -4.65 10.02
N GLY A 72 1.52 -5.55 10.82
CA GLY A 72 2.04 -5.86 12.16
C GLY A 72 3.41 -6.52 12.13
N ARG A 73 3.80 -7.10 13.25
CA ARG A 73 5.12 -7.75 13.43
C ARG A 73 5.10 -9.20 12.98
N PHE A 74 6.25 -9.70 12.50
CA PHE A 74 6.48 -11.09 12.13
C PHE A 74 5.55 -11.62 11.02
N CYS A 75 4.99 -10.74 10.20
CA CYS A 75 4.13 -11.12 9.09
C CYS A 75 4.93 -11.59 7.88
N ALA A 76 4.39 -12.60 7.19
CA ALA A 76 4.93 -13.18 5.97
C ALA A 76 4.01 -12.90 4.79
N ILE A 77 4.41 -11.99 3.88
CA ILE A 77 3.64 -11.67 2.67
C ILE A 77 4.36 -12.26 1.47
N ALA A 78 3.70 -13.22 0.81
CA ALA A 78 4.24 -13.96 -0.32
C ALA A 78 4.32 -13.11 -1.61
N GLU A 79 4.67 -13.75 -2.73
CA GLU A 79 4.71 -13.13 -4.07
C GLU A 79 3.31 -12.87 -4.63
N ASP A 80 3.21 -11.91 -5.56
CA ASP A 80 2.01 -11.62 -6.34
C ASP A 80 0.80 -11.18 -5.49
N VAL A 81 1.03 -10.68 -4.28
CA VAL A 81 -0.03 -10.16 -3.40
C VAL A 81 -0.42 -8.74 -3.78
N ASN A 82 -1.72 -8.48 -3.88
CA ASN A 82 -2.23 -7.18 -4.29
C ASN A 82 -3.16 -6.57 -3.23
N ILE A 83 -2.69 -5.51 -2.56
CA ILE A 83 -3.44 -4.77 -1.54
C ILE A 83 -3.54 -3.30 -1.97
N ARG A 84 -4.35 -3.03 -2.98
CA ARG A 84 -4.59 -1.66 -3.48
C ARG A 84 -5.98 -1.50 -4.10
N LEU A 85 -6.85 -2.48 -3.89
CA LEU A 85 -8.05 -2.60 -4.67
C LEU A 85 -9.12 -1.62 -4.21
N PHE A 86 -9.56 -0.81 -5.14
CA PHE A 86 -10.82 -0.10 -5.03
C PHE A 86 -11.98 -1.08 -5.04
N GLN A 87 -13.11 -0.66 -4.49
CA GLN A 87 -14.32 -1.45 -4.50
C GLN A 87 -15.32 -0.84 -5.48
N HIS A 88 -16.15 -1.70 -6.05
CA HIS A 88 -17.36 -1.26 -6.75
C HIS A 88 -18.58 -1.51 -5.86
N PRO A 89 -19.61 -0.67 -5.94
CA PRO A 89 -20.84 -0.89 -5.19
C PRO A 89 -21.53 -2.17 -5.67
N THR A 90 -21.95 -2.99 -4.70
CA THR A 90 -22.73 -4.23 -4.97
C THR A 90 -24.22 -4.05 -4.70
N ASN A 91 -24.61 -2.92 -4.12
CA ASN A 91 -25.97 -2.55 -3.73
C ASN A 91 -26.57 -1.42 -4.58
N MET A 92 -25.93 -1.08 -5.69
CA MET A 92 -26.42 -0.08 -6.65
C MET A 92 -26.91 -0.73 -7.95
N VAL A 93 -27.65 0.02 -8.75
CA VAL A 93 -28.20 -0.46 -10.03
C VAL A 93 -27.10 -0.84 -11.04
N ALA A 94 -25.93 -0.21 -10.93
CA ALA A 94 -24.80 -0.47 -11.83
C ALA A 94 -23.48 -0.38 -11.08
N VAL A 95 -22.53 -1.22 -11.49
CA VAL A 95 -21.14 -1.25 -10.97
C VAL A 95 -20.24 -0.22 -11.65
N SER A 96 -20.68 0.40 -12.74
CA SER A 96 -19.88 1.37 -13.49
C SER A 96 -19.75 2.70 -12.73
N PRO A 97 -18.53 3.24 -12.57
CA PRO A 97 -18.30 4.54 -11.95
C PRO A 97 -19.07 5.70 -12.58
N CYS A 98 -19.46 5.59 -13.84
CA CYS A 98 -20.28 6.59 -14.51
C CYS A 98 -21.61 6.90 -13.78
N PHE A 99 -22.13 5.96 -12.99
CA PHE A 99 -23.40 6.08 -12.29
C PHE A 99 -23.27 6.42 -10.80
N TYR A 100 -22.04 6.53 -10.27
CA TYR A 100 -21.87 6.88 -8.85
C TYR A 100 -20.71 7.83 -8.55
N ARG A 101 -19.84 8.14 -9.52
CA ARG A 101 -18.78 9.14 -9.39
C ARG A 101 -19.06 10.36 -10.27
N LYS A 102 -18.94 11.55 -9.66
CA LYS A 102 -19.08 12.83 -10.40
C LYS A 102 -17.94 13.00 -11.41
N GLU A 103 -16.73 12.63 -11.03
CA GLU A 103 -15.52 12.76 -11.84
C GLU A 103 -14.94 11.39 -12.16
N HIS A 104 -14.82 11.10 -13.44
CA HIS A 104 -14.23 9.86 -13.95
C HIS A 104 -13.66 10.10 -15.35
N THR A 105 -12.76 9.24 -15.82
CA THR A 105 -12.20 9.29 -17.18
C THR A 105 -13.29 9.20 -18.27
N LEU A 106 -14.32 8.41 -17.99
CA LEU A 106 -15.49 8.32 -18.87
C LEU A 106 -16.52 9.39 -18.48
N LYS A 107 -17.43 9.73 -19.42
CA LYS A 107 -18.55 10.61 -19.13
C LYS A 107 -19.42 10.03 -18.01
N THR A 108 -19.71 10.85 -17.01
CA THR A 108 -20.55 10.49 -15.87
C THR A 108 -21.96 11.03 -16.01
N PHE A 109 -22.91 10.37 -15.35
CA PHE A 109 -24.34 10.71 -15.39
C PHE A 109 -24.86 11.23 -14.04
N VAL A 110 -23.95 11.54 -13.10
CA VAL A 110 -24.28 11.99 -11.76
C VAL A 110 -23.62 13.33 -11.44
N SER A 111 -24.24 14.11 -10.57
CA SER A 111 -23.77 15.44 -10.17
C SER A 111 -22.92 15.44 -8.89
N GLN A 112 -22.89 14.32 -8.17
CA GLN A 112 -22.11 14.13 -6.94
C GLN A 112 -21.66 12.68 -6.81
N ASN A 113 -20.74 12.39 -5.88
CA ASN A 113 -20.36 11.04 -5.56
C ASN A 113 -21.43 10.38 -4.69
N TYR A 114 -21.81 9.17 -5.04
CA TYR A 114 -22.76 8.33 -4.30
C TYR A 114 -22.12 7.11 -3.65
N TYR A 115 -20.83 6.86 -3.94
CA TYR A 115 -20.09 5.73 -3.40
C TYR A 115 -18.59 6.07 -3.30
N GLU A 116 -18.01 5.76 -2.16
CA GLU A 116 -16.57 5.85 -1.95
C GLU A 116 -15.95 4.45 -2.14
N ASP A 117 -15.19 4.32 -3.21
CA ASP A 117 -14.59 3.06 -3.63
C ASP A 117 -13.27 2.72 -2.90
N LEU A 118 -12.72 3.66 -2.13
CA LEU A 118 -11.60 3.46 -1.23
C LEU A 118 -12.07 3.61 0.22
N GLN A 119 -12.04 2.53 0.97
CA GLN A 119 -12.33 2.54 2.39
C GLN A 119 -11.02 2.75 3.17
N ILE A 120 -11.03 3.69 4.11
CA ILE A 120 -9.90 4.03 4.97
C ILE A 120 -10.37 3.96 6.42
N ASN A 121 -9.60 3.32 7.30
CA ASN A 121 -9.91 3.23 8.72
C ASN A 121 -9.54 4.53 9.49
N GLU A 122 -9.84 4.58 10.78
CA GLU A 122 -9.58 5.75 11.63
C GLU A 122 -8.10 6.10 11.75
N GLU A 123 -7.20 5.14 11.54
CA GLU A 123 -5.75 5.35 11.54
C GLU A 123 -5.21 5.85 10.19
N GLY A 124 -6.06 5.96 9.17
CA GLY A 124 -5.70 6.42 7.83
C GLY A 124 -5.22 5.32 6.88
N PHE A 125 -5.35 4.03 7.23
CA PHE A 125 -4.95 2.90 6.38
C PHE A 125 -6.15 2.27 5.65
N SER A 126 -5.90 1.80 4.43
CA SER A 126 -6.90 1.06 3.66
C SER A 126 -7.02 -0.41 4.11
N VAL A 127 -5.93 -0.99 4.60
CA VAL A 127 -5.89 -2.35 5.17
C VAL A 127 -4.98 -2.34 6.38
N THR A 128 -5.42 -3.00 7.45
CA THR A 128 -4.59 -3.28 8.62
C THR A 128 -4.42 -4.79 8.76
N ILE A 129 -3.18 -5.25 8.92
CA ILE A 129 -2.81 -6.64 9.14
C ILE A 129 -2.18 -6.72 10.53
N GLY A 130 -2.68 -7.62 11.38
CA GLY A 130 -2.18 -7.86 12.73
C GLY A 130 -0.78 -8.47 12.75
N ASN A 131 -0.45 -9.13 13.84
CA ASN A 131 0.87 -9.75 14.01
C ASN A 131 0.86 -11.22 13.60
N ASP A 132 2.02 -11.74 13.19
CA ASP A 132 2.23 -13.17 12.88
C ASP A 132 1.27 -13.71 11.81
N VAL A 133 0.91 -12.87 10.84
CA VAL A 133 -0.03 -13.20 9.75
C VAL A 133 0.73 -13.70 8.53
N TRP A 134 0.27 -14.78 7.95
CA TRP A 134 0.73 -15.27 6.65
C TRP A 134 -0.28 -14.97 5.55
N ILE A 135 0.14 -14.18 4.57
CA ILE A 135 -0.60 -13.91 3.33
C ILE A 135 0.02 -14.75 2.22
N GLY A 136 -0.75 -15.71 1.70
CA GLY A 136 -0.30 -16.62 0.65
C GLY A 136 -0.14 -15.94 -0.72
N GLN A 137 0.53 -16.64 -1.63
CA GLN A 137 0.78 -16.13 -3.00
C GLN A 137 -0.51 -15.85 -3.77
N GLY A 138 -0.52 -14.78 -4.54
CA GLY A 138 -1.62 -14.40 -5.43
C GLY A 138 -2.86 -13.86 -4.72
N VAL A 139 -2.80 -13.63 -3.42
CA VAL A 139 -3.92 -13.07 -2.65
C VAL A 139 -4.19 -11.63 -3.04
N SER A 140 -5.47 -11.30 -3.21
CA SER A 140 -5.93 -9.92 -3.41
C SER A 140 -6.81 -9.48 -2.25
N ILE A 141 -6.46 -8.35 -1.64
CA ILE A 141 -7.20 -7.77 -0.52
C ILE A 141 -7.72 -6.39 -0.93
N LYS A 142 -9.04 -6.22 -0.79
CA LYS A 142 -9.69 -4.92 -1.04
C LYS A 142 -9.54 -3.99 0.17
N SER A 143 -9.75 -2.69 -0.04
CA SER A 143 -9.75 -1.71 1.03
C SER A 143 -10.84 -1.96 2.09
N GLY A 144 -10.67 -1.41 3.28
CA GLY A 144 -11.60 -1.53 4.40
C GLY A 144 -11.49 -2.85 5.19
N ILE A 145 -10.46 -3.67 4.94
CA ILE A 145 -10.29 -4.97 5.60
C ILE A 145 -9.28 -4.85 6.74
N THR A 146 -9.62 -5.49 7.87
CA THR A 146 -8.69 -5.77 8.96
C THR A 146 -8.52 -7.28 9.08
N ILE A 147 -7.26 -7.73 9.10
CA ILE A 147 -6.88 -9.13 9.34
C ILE A 147 -6.27 -9.15 10.74
N GLY A 148 -6.81 -9.97 11.61
CA GLY A 148 -6.31 -10.14 12.99
C GLY A 148 -5.01 -10.98 13.05
N ASP A 149 -4.53 -11.17 14.26
CA ASP A 149 -3.36 -12.00 14.61
C ASP A 149 -3.64 -13.48 14.36
#